data_ee06ff5f5b818169b60030e4f5099155
#
_entry.id   ee06ff5f5b818169b60030e4f5099155
#
_cell.length_a   1.000
_cell.length_b   1.000
_cell.length_c   1.000
_cell.angle_alpha   90.00
_cell.angle_beta   90.00
_cell.angle_gamma   90.00
#
_symmetry.space_group_name_H-M   'P 1'
#
loop_
_entity.id
_entity.type
_entity.pdbx_description
1 polymer ?
#
loop_
_entity_poly.entity_id
_entity_poly.type
_entity_poly.pdbx_seq_one_letter_code
_entity_poly.pdbx_strand_id
1 'polypeptide(L)'
;MSSFLIVSILFFSALLSGIAVFFVKRDNTQLLKLVLSFSGAYLFAITVLHLIPEVYHSNQTPGEVIGLYILGGFLFQLVLEHFSQGIEHGHIHQSHEGHKHQAFPIAILISLCLHAFLEGFPLASGHRNELVFGIAIHHIPAAFALGSLLIGTRLNKQTIVLFIAVFAAMTPLGFITSKGISAGEIGNIAQYFDKIMAVVIGIFLHISTTILFESGSADHHTFNKKKMLAVLLGILVSMANFLFEGHDHSHHNHGPSEQTEETHNHDHHDHDHHDHEH
;
A
#
# COMPACT_ATOMS: atom_id res chain seq x y z
N MET A 1 -0.60 10.92 -12.00
CA MET A 1 -0.02 9.98 -13.00
C MET A 1 -1.13 9.29 -13.80
N SER A 2 -0.90 8.92 -15.09
CA SER A 2 -1.86 8.10 -15.86
C SER A 2 -1.86 6.65 -15.36
N SER A 3 -3.01 5.94 -15.48
CA SER A 3 -3.09 4.51 -15.08
C SER A 3 -2.08 3.64 -15.82
N PHE A 4 -1.81 3.95 -17.09
CA PHE A 4 -0.79 3.24 -17.87
C PHE A 4 0.62 3.40 -17.28
N LEU A 5 0.99 4.59 -16.84
CA LEU A 5 2.30 4.85 -16.24
C LEU A 5 2.44 4.12 -14.89
N ILE A 6 1.38 4.11 -14.08
CA ILE A 6 1.35 3.38 -12.80
C ILE A 6 1.59 1.88 -13.03
N VAL A 7 0.79 1.27 -13.91
CA VAL A 7 0.92 -0.14 -14.28
C VAL A 7 2.33 -0.45 -14.78
N SER A 8 2.89 0.41 -15.63
CA SER A 8 4.24 0.23 -16.18
C SER A 8 5.32 0.30 -15.10
N ILE A 9 5.27 1.29 -14.20
CA ILE A 9 6.25 1.44 -13.11
C ILE A 9 6.22 0.21 -12.21
N LEU A 10 5.04 -0.20 -11.75
CA LEU A 10 4.88 -1.33 -10.82
C LEU A 10 5.34 -2.65 -11.47
N PHE A 11 4.96 -2.89 -12.71
CA PHE A 11 5.34 -4.09 -13.44
C PHE A 11 6.84 -4.16 -13.69
N PHE A 12 7.41 -3.10 -14.27
CA PHE A 12 8.83 -3.13 -14.67
C PHE A 12 9.78 -3.03 -13.47
N SER A 13 9.43 -2.34 -12.37
CA SER A 13 10.26 -2.32 -11.16
C SER A 13 10.46 -3.72 -10.58
N ALA A 14 9.40 -4.50 -10.46
CA ALA A 14 9.44 -5.88 -9.97
C ALA A 14 10.09 -6.83 -10.98
N LEU A 15 9.70 -6.75 -12.27
CA LEU A 15 10.22 -7.64 -13.31
C LEU A 15 11.74 -7.48 -13.49
N LEU A 16 12.21 -6.24 -13.65
CA LEU A 16 13.65 -5.98 -13.86
C LEU A 16 14.47 -6.36 -12.64
N SER A 17 13.98 -6.10 -11.43
CA SER A 17 14.65 -6.51 -10.21
C SER A 17 14.72 -8.04 -10.07
N GLY A 18 13.63 -8.75 -10.34
CA GLY A 18 13.63 -10.21 -10.31
C GLY A 18 14.56 -10.84 -11.36
N ILE A 19 14.62 -10.25 -12.57
CA ILE A 19 15.55 -10.70 -13.64
C ILE A 19 17.00 -10.33 -13.32
N ALA A 20 17.26 -9.25 -12.60
CA ALA A 20 18.61 -8.83 -12.21
C ALA A 20 19.38 -9.93 -11.46
N VAL A 21 18.70 -10.89 -10.83
CA VAL A 21 19.31 -12.02 -10.14
C VAL A 21 20.17 -12.91 -11.05
N PHE A 22 19.94 -12.91 -12.37
CA PHE A 22 20.78 -13.63 -13.33
C PHE A 22 22.14 -12.98 -13.58
N PHE A 23 22.28 -11.70 -13.24
CA PHE A 23 23.46 -10.88 -13.56
C PHE A 23 24.20 -10.40 -12.31
N VAL A 24 23.53 -10.30 -11.17
CA VAL A 24 24.09 -9.76 -9.93
C VAL A 24 24.51 -10.90 -9.02
N LYS A 25 25.75 -10.84 -8.50
CA LYS A 25 26.25 -11.79 -7.50
C LYS A 25 25.42 -11.65 -6.21
N ARG A 26 25.04 -12.80 -5.62
CA ARG A 26 24.20 -12.91 -4.40
C ARG A 26 24.78 -12.24 -3.15
N ASP A 27 26.05 -11.82 -3.17
CA ASP A 27 26.76 -11.38 -1.97
C ASP A 27 26.42 -9.95 -1.51
N ASN A 28 25.72 -9.16 -2.34
CA ASN A 28 25.41 -7.77 -2.01
C ASN A 28 24.04 -7.60 -1.30
N THR A 29 23.83 -8.38 -0.23
CA THR A 29 22.59 -8.34 0.56
C THR A 29 22.43 -7.06 1.37
N GLN A 30 23.51 -6.30 1.63
CA GLN A 30 23.43 -5.08 2.42
C GLN A 30 22.60 -3.98 1.74
N LEU A 31 22.78 -3.77 0.43
CA LEU A 31 22.01 -2.79 -0.31
C LEU A 31 20.51 -3.14 -0.30
N LEU A 32 20.19 -4.42 -0.53
CA LEU A 32 18.79 -4.88 -0.48
C LEU A 32 18.16 -4.65 0.89
N LYS A 33 18.90 -4.92 1.97
CA LYS A 33 18.43 -4.67 3.34
C LYS A 33 18.21 -3.18 3.62
N LEU A 34 19.04 -2.29 3.06
CA LEU A 34 18.87 -0.84 3.20
C LEU A 34 17.64 -0.34 2.41
N VAL A 35 17.47 -0.81 1.17
CA VAL A 35 16.29 -0.47 0.34
C VAL A 35 15.01 -0.97 1.03
N LEU A 36 15.04 -2.18 1.58
CA LEU A 36 13.93 -2.75 2.32
C LEU A 36 13.60 -1.94 3.58
N SER A 37 14.63 -1.56 4.38
CA SER A 37 14.43 -0.73 5.57
C SER A 37 13.86 0.65 5.24
N PHE A 38 14.33 1.28 4.15
CA PHE A 38 13.80 2.54 3.65
C PHE A 38 12.34 2.40 3.21
N SER A 39 12.03 1.41 2.35
CA SER A 39 10.70 1.24 1.79
C SER A 39 9.67 0.84 2.86
N GLY A 40 10.03 -0.04 3.80
CA GLY A 40 9.17 -0.41 4.92
C GLY A 40 8.83 0.79 5.81
N ALA A 41 9.82 1.63 6.14
CA ALA A 41 9.61 2.85 6.91
C ALA A 41 8.76 3.88 6.17
N TYR A 42 8.97 4.03 4.86
CA TYR A 42 8.18 4.89 3.99
C TYR A 42 6.72 4.42 3.92
N LEU A 43 6.47 3.11 3.69
CA LEU A 43 5.13 2.53 3.67
C LEU A 43 4.43 2.63 5.02
N PHE A 44 5.17 2.45 6.12
CA PHE A 44 4.62 2.66 7.48
C PHE A 44 4.12 4.09 7.64
N ALA A 45 4.95 5.07 7.30
CA ALA A 45 4.60 6.48 7.45
C ALA A 45 3.39 6.86 6.58
N ILE A 46 3.34 6.45 5.31
CA ILE A 46 2.18 6.68 4.43
C ILE A 46 0.91 6.02 4.97
N THR A 47 1.02 4.80 5.49
CA THR A 47 -0.12 4.09 6.06
C THR A 47 -0.70 4.85 7.26
N VAL A 48 0.16 5.33 8.16
CA VAL A 48 -0.26 6.05 9.37
C VAL A 48 -0.75 7.46 9.07
N LEU A 49 -0.08 8.18 8.16
CA LEU A 49 -0.37 9.60 7.90
C LEU A 49 -1.51 9.82 6.90
N HIS A 50 -1.72 8.88 5.97
CA HIS A 50 -2.68 9.05 4.87
C HIS A 50 -3.78 7.97 4.90
N LEU A 51 -3.44 6.69 4.82
CA LEU A 51 -4.43 5.63 4.62
C LEU A 51 -5.35 5.42 5.83
N ILE A 52 -4.81 5.44 7.06
CA ILE A 52 -5.62 5.31 8.26
C ILE A 52 -6.58 6.50 8.41
N PRO A 53 -6.15 7.77 8.35
CA PRO A 53 -7.07 8.90 8.39
C PRO A 53 -8.14 8.82 7.28
N GLU A 54 -7.76 8.50 6.04
CA GLU A 54 -8.68 8.42 4.90
C GLU A 54 -9.82 7.42 5.15
N VAL A 55 -9.50 6.20 5.58
CA VAL A 55 -10.52 5.15 5.80
C VAL A 55 -11.43 5.47 6.98
N TYR A 56 -10.94 6.17 8.01
CA TYR A 56 -11.75 6.60 9.15
C TYR A 56 -12.62 7.83 8.87
N HIS A 57 -12.24 8.67 7.89
CA HIS A 57 -13.07 9.81 7.45
C HIS A 57 -14.24 9.40 6.55
N SER A 58 -14.26 8.20 6.01
CA SER A 58 -15.41 7.69 5.27
C SER A 58 -16.53 7.40 6.26
N ASN A 59 -17.46 8.30 6.45
CA ASN A 59 -18.58 8.22 7.42
C ASN A 59 -19.57 7.05 7.21
N GLN A 60 -19.24 6.05 6.38
CA GLN A 60 -20.13 4.95 6.01
C GLN A 60 -20.01 3.73 6.95
N THR A 61 -18.87 3.57 7.64
CA THR A 61 -18.62 2.40 8.50
C THR A 61 -18.17 2.87 9.88
N PRO A 62 -18.73 2.31 10.98
CA PRO A 62 -18.29 2.65 12.35
C PRO A 62 -16.79 2.37 12.53
N GLY A 63 -16.09 3.27 13.25
CA GLY A 63 -14.63 3.17 13.42
C GLY A 63 -14.16 1.87 14.07
N GLU A 64 -14.94 1.30 14.99
CA GLU A 64 -14.67 0.02 15.64
C GLU A 64 -14.67 -1.13 14.62
N VAL A 65 -15.60 -1.09 13.64
CA VAL A 65 -15.68 -2.07 12.57
C VAL A 65 -14.48 -1.93 11.62
N ILE A 66 -14.08 -0.70 11.30
CA ILE A 66 -12.86 -0.43 10.53
C ILE A 66 -11.64 -1.02 11.25
N GLY A 67 -11.49 -0.76 12.55
CA GLY A 67 -10.42 -1.31 13.38
C GLY A 67 -10.38 -2.84 13.36
N LEU A 68 -11.54 -3.51 13.37
CA LEU A 68 -11.64 -4.96 13.28
C LEU A 68 -11.12 -5.48 11.93
N TYR A 69 -11.45 -4.80 10.82
CA TYR A 69 -10.94 -5.16 9.49
C TYR A 69 -9.43 -4.92 9.36
N ILE A 70 -8.90 -3.83 9.96
CA ILE A 70 -7.45 -3.60 10.02
C ILE A 70 -6.76 -4.74 10.77
N LEU A 71 -7.27 -5.13 11.95
CA LEU A 71 -6.74 -6.26 12.72
C LEU A 71 -6.82 -7.56 11.92
N GLY A 72 -7.95 -7.80 11.23
CA GLY A 72 -8.13 -8.95 10.36
C GLY A 72 -7.09 -9.00 9.24
N GLY A 73 -6.80 -7.87 8.61
CA GLY A 73 -5.75 -7.75 7.58
C GLY A 73 -4.34 -8.01 8.11
N PHE A 74 -4.05 -7.50 9.30
CA PHE A 74 -2.78 -7.76 10.00
C PHE A 74 -2.58 -9.27 10.27
N LEU A 75 -3.59 -9.93 10.82
CA LEU A 75 -3.55 -11.37 11.08
C LEU A 75 -3.50 -12.20 9.79
N PHE A 76 -4.21 -11.77 8.75
CA PHE A 76 -4.17 -12.41 7.45
C PHE A 76 -2.75 -12.38 6.86
N GLN A 77 -2.06 -11.23 6.92
CA GLN A 77 -0.69 -11.10 6.45
C GLN A 77 0.28 -11.95 7.29
N LEU A 78 0.08 -12.05 8.61
CA LEU A 78 0.86 -12.95 9.47
C LEU A 78 0.75 -14.42 8.99
N VAL A 79 -0.45 -14.82 8.58
CA VAL A 79 -0.66 -16.18 8.00
C VAL A 79 0.03 -16.32 6.65
N LEU A 80 -0.04 -15.30 5.77
CA LEU A 80 0.68 -15.32 4.49
C LEU A 80 2.20 -15.40 4.69
N GLU A 81 2.74 -14.65 5.64
CA GLU A 81 4.16 -14.69 5.99
C GLU A 81 4.62 -16.08 6.45
N HIS A 82 3.79 -16.79 7.18
CA HIS A 82 4.09 -18.19 7.55
C HIS A 82 4.31 -19.07 6.30
N PHE A 83 3.56 -18.87 5.23
CA PHE A 83 3.71 -19.60 3.97
C PHE A 83 4.84 -19.07 3.08
N SER A 84 5.13 -17.79 3.13
CA SER A 84 6.23 -17.15 2.37
C SER A 84 7.59 -17.32 3.05
N GLN A 85 7.62 -17.75 4.30
CA GLN A 85 8.84 -17.89 5.11
C GLN A 85 9.61 -16.56 5.25
N GLY A 86 8.91 -15.42 5.22
CA GLY A 86 9.51 -14.11 5.38
C GLY A 86 10.36 -13.64 4.20
N ILE A 87 10.19 -14.19 3.01
CA ILE A 87 10.96 -13.81 1.81
C ILE A 87 10.69 -12.34 1.44
N GLU A 88 9.47 -11.84 1.64
CA GLU A 88 9.11 -10.44 1.44
C GLU A 88 9.93 -9.47 2.32
N HIS A 89 10.46 -9.96 3.45
CA HIS A 89 11.33 -9.19 4.36
C HIS A 89 12.82 -9.43 4.12
N GLY A 90 13.19 -10.15 3.04
CA GLY A 90 14.56 -10.36 2.62
C GLY A 90 15.27 -11.55 3.30
N HIS A 91 14.54 -12.44 3.97
CA HIS A 91 15.09 -13.68 4.49
C HIS A 91 15.36 -14.69 3.37
N ILE A 92 16.58 -14.68 2.87
CA ILE A 92 17.05 -15.71 1.93
C ILE A 92 17.68 -16.83 2.77
N HIS A 93 16.87 -17.78 3.24
CA HIS A 93 17.38 -18.97 3.92
C HIS A 93 18.10 -19.87 2.93
N GLN A 94 19.42 -19.81 2.93
CA GLN A 94 20.21 -20.89 2.35
C GLN A 94 20.16 -22.06 3.35
N SER A 95 19.37 -23.09 3.05
CA SER A 95 19.44 -24.36 3.77
C SER A 95 20.79 -25.00 3.52
N HIS A 96 21.70 -24.89 4.49
CA HIS A 96 23.02 -25.55 4.52
C HIS A 96 22.96 -27.04 4.86
N GLU A 97 21.83 -27.70 4.64
CA GLU A 97 21.74 -29.15 4.84
C GLU A 97 21.62 -29.88 3.50
N GLY A 98 22.63 -30.73 3.30
CA GLY A 98 22.92 -31.62 2.18
C GLY A 98 21.80 -32.01 1.22
N HIS A 99 22.04 -31.79 -0.07
CA HIS A 99 21.55 -32.52 -1.27
C HIS A 99 20.13 -33.13 -1.27
N LYS A 100 19.14 -32.60 -0.55
CA LYS A 100 17.76 -32.90 -0.83
C LYS A 100 17.22 -31.84 -1.82
N HIS A 101 16.89 -32.30 -3.03
CA HIS A 101 16.25 -31.50 -4.06
C HIS A 101 15.06 -30.76 -3.47
N GLN A 102 15.16 -29.42 -3.33
CA GLN A 102 14.04 -28.61 -2.88
C GLN A 102 12.94 -28.73 -3.92
N ALA A 103 11.77 -29.23 -3.49
CA ALA A 103 10.55 -29.14 -4.26
C ALA A 103 10.27 -27.66 -4.58
N PHE A 104 9.65 -27.39 -5.73
CA PHE A 104 9.28 -26.05 -6.12
C PHE A 104 8.41 -25.39 -5.03
N PRO A 105 8.77 -24.20 -4.52
CA PRO A 105 8.09 -23.59 -3.37
C PRO A 105 6.79 -22.88 -3.82
N ILE A 106 5.81 -23.65 -4.28
CA ILE A 106 4.55 -23.12 -4.82
C ILE A 106 3.78 -22.29 -3.79
N ALA A 107 3.82 -22.71 -2.51
CA ALA A 107 3.15 -21.96 -1.44
C ALA A 107 3.73 -20.56 -1.27
N ILE A 108 5.05 -20.44 -1.36
CA ILE A 108 5.75 -19.15 -1.31
C ILE A 108 5.33 -18.27 -2.49
N LEU A 109 5.32 -18.82 -3.71
CA LEU A 109 4.92 -18.06 -4.88
C LEU A 109 3.46 -17.56 -4.77
N ILE A 110 2.54 -18.43 -4.36
CA ILE A 110 1.12 -18.07 -4.18
C ILE A 110 0.98 -16.98 -3.11
N SER A 111 1.63 -17.12 -1.96
CA SER A 111 1.60 -16.15 -0.88
C SER A 111 2.09 -14.77 -1.34
N LEU A 112 3.26 -14.72 -2.00
CA LEU A 112 3.82 -13.49 -2.53
C LEU A 112 2.95 -12.86 -3.63
N CYS A 113 2.35 -13.67 -4.50
CA CYS A 113 1.43 -13.18 -5.53
C CYS A 113 0.16 -12.58 -4.92
N LEU A 114 -0.41 -13.23 -3.91
CA LEU A 114 -1.61 -12.73 -3.23
C LEU A 114 -1.31 -11.43 -2.47
N HIS A 115 -0.19 -11.39 -1.76
CA HIS A 115 0.31 -10.19 -1.09
C HIS A 115 0.49 -9.03 -2.08
N ALA A 116 1.24 -9.23 -3.17
CA ALA A 116 1.45 -8.21 -4.19
C ALA A 116 0.15 -7.74 -4.87
N PHE A 117 -0.81 -8.64 -5.07
CA PHE A 117 -2.13 -8.29 -5.59
C PHE A 117 -2.88 -7.34 -4.66
N LEU A 118 -2.89 -7.63 -3.36
CA LEU A 118 -3.58 -6.79 -2.36
C LEU A 118 -2.91 -5.42 -2.19
N GLU A 119 -1.60 -5.31 -2.33
CA GLU A 119 -0.88 -4.03 -2.31
C GLU A 119 -1.31 -3.08 -3.44
N GLY A 120 -1.88 -3.60 -4.53
CA GLY A 120 -2.41 -2.78 -5.61
C GLY A 120 -3.70 -2.02 -5.26
N PHE A 121 -4.46 -2.45 -4.25
CA PHE A 121 -5.78 -1.88 -3.94
C PHE A 121 -5.74 -0.41 -3.53
N PRO A 122 -4.86 0.05 -2.62
CA PRO A 122 -4.82 1.45 -2.19
C PRO A 122 -4.50 2.43 -3.32
N LEU A 123 -3.95 1.95 -4.42
CA LEU A 123 -3.62 2.81 -5.57
C LEU A 123 -4.84 3.38 -6.30
N ALA A 124 -6.06 2.92 -5.98
CA ALA A 124 -7.30 3.53 -6.45
C ALA A 124 -7.73 4.75 -5.63
N SER A 125 -7.14 4.96 -4.43
CA SER A 125 -7.40 6.09 -3.54
C SER A 125 -6.67 7.39 -3.93
N GLY A 126 -6.80 8.45 -3.12
CA GLY A 126 -6.29 9.80 -3.40
C GLY A 126 -4.76 9.92 -3.48
N HIS A 127 -4.01 9.27 -2.58
CA HIS A 127 -2.55 9.38 -2.44
C HIS A 127 -1.75 8.45 -3.36
N ARG A 128 -2.13 8.43 -4.62
CA ARG A 128 -1.68 7.46 -5.62
C ARG A 128 -0.19 7.52 -5.93
N ASN A 129 0.37 8.72 -6.03
CA ASN A 129 1.76 8.88 -6.49
C ASN A 129 2.75 8.40 -5.44
N GLU A 130 2.51 8.74 -4.17
CA GLU A 130 3.34 8.34 -3.03
C GLU A 130 3.30 6.82 -2.82
N LEU A 131 2.11 6.23 -2.93
CA LEU A 131 1.93 4.79 -2.82
C LEU A 131 2.63 4.03 -3.94
N VAL A 132 2.53 4.51 -5.20
CA VAL A 132 3.25 3.90 -6.34
C VAL A 132 4.76 3.89 -6.08
N PHE A 133 5.32 5.00 -5.58
CA PHE A 133 6.74 5.09 -5.26
C PHE A 133 7.12 4.08 -4.16
N GLY A 134 6.38 4.06 -3.05
CA GLY A 134 6.65 3.17 -1.91
C GLY A 134 6.58 1.69 -2.30
N ILE A 135 5.51 1.29 -2.99
CA ILE A 135 5.29 -0.09 -3.43
C ILE A 135 6.34 -0.50 -4.48
N ALA A 136 6.65 0.37 -5.46
CA ALA A 136 7.64 0.07 -6.48
C ALA A 136 9.03 -0.20 -5.87
N ILE A 137 9.46 0.62 -4.88
CA ILE A 137 10.73 0.41 -4.18
C ILE A 137 10.68 -0.84 -3.30
N HIS A 138 9.56 -1.11 -2.63
CA HIS A 138 9.39 -2.30 -1.81
C HIS A 138 9.47 -3.58 -2.63
N HIS A 139 8.93 -3.60 -3.85
CA HIS A 139 8.97 -4.75 -4.74
C HIS A 139 10.37 -5.09 -5.27
N ILE A 140 11.32 -4.14 -5.27
CA ILE A 140 12.69 -4.40 -5.72
C ILE A 140 13.35 -5.53 -4.91
N PRO A 141 13.47 -5.45 -3.57
CA PRO A 141 14.06 -6.53 -2.78
C PRO A 141 13.21 -7.82 -2.79
N ALA A 142 11.87 -7.71 -2.77
CA ALA A 142 10.97 -8.86 -2.78
C ALA A 142 11.09 -9.68 -4.07
N ALA A 143 11.07 -9.03 -5.24
CA ALA A 143 11.25 -9.69 -6.54
C ALA A 143 12.65 -10.29 -6.71
N PHE A 144 13.70 -9.59 -6.23
CA PHE A 144 15.06 -10.11 -6.22
C PHE A 144 15.19 -11.36 -5.33
N ALA A 145 14.57 -11.35 -4.15
CA ALA A 145 14.57 -12.49 -3.24
C ALA A 145 13.84 -13.69 -3.84
N LEU A 146 12.65 -13.47 -4.46
CA LEU A 146 11.92 -14.49 -5.20
C LEU A 146 12.76 -15.08 -6.34
N GLY A 147 13.36 -14.24 -7.18
CA GLY A 147 14.25 -14.67 -8.25
C GLY A 147 15.44 -15.48 -7.74
N SER A 148 16.05 -15.07 -6.62
CA SER A 148 17.16 -15.78 -5.97
C SER A 148 16.76 -17.16 -5.47
N LEU A 149 15.54 -17.30 -4.93
CA LEU A 149 14.97 -18.57 -4.52
C LEU A 149 14.76 -19.49 -5.73
N LEU A 150 14.13 -18.98 -6.79
CA LEU A 150 13.79 -19.72 -8.01
C LEU A 150 15.03 -20.25 -8.74
N ILE A 151 16.13 -19.50 -8.79
CA ILE A 151 17.41 -19.96 -9.37
C ILE A 151 17.98 -21.15 -8.58
N GLY A 152 17.72 -21.25 -7.28
CA GLY A 152 18.09 -22.40 -6.44
C GLY A 152 17.32 -23.68 -6.75
N THR A 153 16.24 -23.62 -7.55
CA THR A 153 15.43 -24.76 -7.97
C THR A 153 15.95 -25.39 -9.28
N ARG A 154 15.39 -26.53 -9.68
CA ARG A 154 15.70 -27.18 -10.97
C ARG A 154 14.95 -26.61 -12.18
N LEU A 155 14.28 -25.48 -12.02
CA LEU A 155 13.49 -24.87 -13.10
C LEU A 155 14.41 -24.32 -14.20
N ASN A 156 13.94 -24.36 -15.42
CA ASN A 156 14.61 -23.70 -16.52
C ASN A 156 14.47 -22.18 -16.43
N LYS A 157 15.37 -21.43 -17.08
CA LYS A 157 15.37 -19.97 -17.03
C LYS A 157 14.07 -19.33 -17.51
N GLN A 158 13.42 -19.91 -18.53
CA GLN A 158 12.17 -19.39 -19.07
C GLN A 158 11.04 -19.49 -18.03
N THR A 159 10.94 -20.62 -17.33
CA THR A 159 9.96 -20.82 -16.26
C THR A 159 10.22 -19.86 -15.07
N ILE A 160 11.49 -19.63 -14.71
CA ILE A 160 11.84 -18.66 -13.67
C ILE A 160 11.39 -17.26 -14.07
N VAL A 161 11.69 -16.82 -15.30
CA VAL A 161 11.26 -15.51 -15.81
C VAL A 161 9.73 -15.42 -15.86
N LEU A 162 9.04 -16.51 -16.25
CA LEU A 162 7.57 -16.54 -16.24
C LEU A 162 7.00 -16.33 -14.83
N PHE A 163 7.54 -16.99 -13.80
CA PHE A 163 7.07 -16.80 -12.42
C PHE A 163 7.35 -15.42 -11.87
N ILE A 164 8.51 -14.82 -12.21
CA ILE A 164 8.82 -13.43 -11.87
C ILE A 164 7.83 -12.50 -12.58
N ALA A 165 7.51 -12.73 -13.85
CA ALA A 165 6.54 -11.93 -14.59
C ALA A 165 5.11 -12.05 -14.03
N VAL A 166 4.70 -13.26 -13.59
CA VAL A 166 3.43 -13.48 -12.90
C VAL A 166 3.39 -12.66 -11.61
N PHE A 167 4.43 -12.75 -10.76
CA PHE A 167 4.53 -11.94 -9.55
C PHE A 167 4.45 -10.44 -9.87
N ALA A 168 5.25 -9.97 -10.84
CA ALA A 168 5.27 -8.55 -11.22
C ALA A 168 3.92 -8.03 -11.74
N ALA A 169 3.09 -8.90 -12.33
CA ALA A 169 1.77 -8.54 -12.82
C ALA A 169 0.72 -8.40 -11.70
N MET A 170 0.94 -8.96 -10.50
CA MET A 170 -0.07 -9.03 -9.45
C MET A 170 -0.48 -7.66 -8.92
N THR A 171 0.45 -6.76 -8.62
CA THR A 171 0.13 -5.40 -8.14
C THR A 171 -0.60 -4.55 -9.19
N PRO A 172 -0.17 -4.50 -10.46
CA PRO A 172 -0.97 -3.93 -11.54
C PRO A 172 -2.39 -4.48 -11.64
N LEU A 173 -2.55 -5.81 -11.52
CA LEU A 173 -3.88 -6.45 -11.54
C LEU A 173 -4.72 -6.03 -10.33
N GLY A 174 -4.13 -5.96 -9.14
CA GLY A 174 -4.78 -5.46 -7.94
C GLY A 174 -5.27 -4.02 -8.11
N PHE A 175 -4.43 -3.14 -8.66
CA PHE A 175 -4.81 -1.76 -8.98
C PHE A 175 -5.98 -1.67 -9.96
N ILE A 176 -5.94 -2.43 -11.06
CA ILE A 176 -7.01 -2.43 -12.07
C ILE A 176 -8.32 -2.94 -11.43
N THR A 177 -8.24 -4.02 -10.64
CA THR A 177 -9.40 -4.60 -9.94
C THR A 177 -10.00 -3.59 -8.96
N SER A 178 -9.17 -2.96 -8.14
CA SER A 178 -9.60 -1.95 -7.17
C SER A 178 -10.25 -0.74 -7.85
N LYS A 179 -9.70 -0.29 -8.98
CA LYS A 179 -10.28 0.79 -9.77
C LYS A 179 -11.65 0.42 -10.33
N GLY A 180 -11.82 -0.79 -10.84
CA GLY A 180 -13.11 -1.29 -11.33
C GLY A 180 -14.15 -1.43 -10.21
N ILE A 181 -13.73 -1.83 -9.00
CA ILE A 181 -14.60 -1.88 -7.81
C ILE A 181 -15.04 -0.46 -7.42
N SER A 182 -14.11 0.48 -7.31
CA SER A 182 -14.41 1.86 -6.90
C SER A 182 -15.28 2.60 -7.92
N ALA A 183 -15.16 2.26 -9.22
CA ALA A 183 -16.02 2.80 -10.28
C ALA A 183 -17.41 2.15 -10.35
N GLY A 184 -17.69 1.12 -9.54
CA GLY A 184 -18.97 0.38 -9.58
C GLY A 184 -19.11 -0.56 -10.79
N GLU A 185 -18.04 -0.79 -11.54
CA GLU A 185 -18.05 -1.67 -12.73
C GLU A 185 -18.10 -3.15 -12.35
N ILE A 186 -17.67 -3.50 -11.13
CA ILE A 186 -17.61 -4.87 -10.62
C ILE A 186 -18.69 -5.07 -9.57
N GLY A 187 -19.96 -5.20 -10.00
CA GLY A 187 -21.10 -5.51 -9.15
C GLY A 187 -21.29 -4.50 -8.00
N ASN A 188 -22.08 -4.88 -6.97
CA ASN A 188 -22.36 -4.05 -5.80
C ASN A 188 -21.25 -4.09 -4.72
N ILE A 189 -20.00 -4.32 -5.12
CA ILE A 189 -18.88 -4.47 -4.17
C ILE A 189 -18.34 -3.09 -3.72
N ALA A 190 -18.65 -2.01 -4.46
CA ALA A 190 -18.23 -0.65 -4.12
C ALA A 190 -18.58 -0.24 -2.68
N GLN A 191 -19.71 -0.70 -2.15
CA GLN A 191 -20.13 -0.47 -0.75
C GLN A 191 -19.19 -1.10 0.30
N TYR A 192 -18.33 -2.05 -0.09
CA TYR A 192 -17.37 -2.70 0.79
C TYR A 192 -15.95 -2.14 0.61
N PHE A 193 -15.78 -1.12 -0.22
CA PHE A 193 -14.46 -0.58 -0.56
C PHE A 193 -13.66 -0.17 0.69
N ASP A 194 -14.29 0.55 1.64
CA ASP A 194 -13.65 0.97 2.88
C ASP A 194 -13.19 -0.21 3.74
N LYS A 195 -13.97 -1.29 3.77
CA LYS A 195 -13.63 -2.51 4.50
C LYS A 195 -12.44 -3.24 3.87
N ILE A 196 -12.42 -3.28 2.53
CA ILE A 196 -11.29 -3.84 1.77
C ILE A 196 -10.03 -3.00 2.03
N MET A 197 -10.16 -1.66 1.98
CA MET A 197 -9.06 -0.75 2.30
C MET A 197 -8.55 -0.94 3.73
N ALA A 198 -9.44 -1.11 4.70
CA ALA A 198 -9.08 -1.39 6.09
C ALA A 198 -8.26 -2.69 6.22
N VAL A 199 -8.65 -3.77 5.52
CA VAL A 199 -7.86 -5.01 5.47
C VAL A 199 -6.47 -4.75 4.90
N VAL A 200 -6.36 -3.99 3.80
CA VAL A 200 -5.06 -3.69 3.17
C VAL A 200 -4.18 -2.81 4.05
N ILE A 201 -4.77 -1.87 4.80
CA ILE A 201 -4.05 -1.10 5.83
C ILE A 201 -3.43 -2.03 6.88
N GLY A 202 -4.19 -3.04 7.33
CA GLY A 202 -3.68 -4.05 8.27
C GLY A 202 -2.50 -4.85 7.70
N ILE A 203 -2.57 -5.22 6.43
CA ILE A 203 -1.48 -5.88 5.70
C ILE A 203 -0.23 -4.98 5.67
N PHE A 204 -0.37 -3.70 5.28
CA PHE A 204 0.76 -2.76 5.26
C PHE A 204 1.37 -2.52 6.64
N LEU A 205 0.54 -2.43 7.69
CA LEU A 205 1.05 -2.31 9.06
C LEU A 205 1.88 -3.52 9.45
N HIS A 206 1.42 -4.73 9.13
CA HIS A 206 2.18 -5.95 9.43
C HIS A 206 3.55 -5.95 8.73
N ILE A 207 3.56 -5.76 7.40
CA ILE A 207 4.78 -5.78 6.59
C ILE A 207 5.77 -4.73 7.07
N SER A 208 5.31 -3.49 7.20
CA SER A 208 6.17 -2.37 7.56
C SER A 208 6.73 -2.50 8.98
N THR A 209 5.93 -2.97 9.94
CA THR A 209 6.42 -3.20 11.31
C THR A 209 7.41 -4.36 11.37
N THR A 210 7.17 -5.46 10.67
CA THR A 210 8.12 -6.58 10.61
C THR A 210 9.47 -6.13 10.03
N ILE A 211 9.47 -5.39 8.91
CA ILE A 211 10.70 -4.83 8.32
C ILE A 211 11.42 -3.90 9.30
N LEU A 212 10.69 -3.04 10.01
CA LEU A 212 11.27 -2.11 10.98
C LEU A 212 11.89 -2.85 12.17
N PHE A 213 11.22 -3.87 12.71
CA PHE A 213 11.75 -4.68 13.82
C PHE A 213 12.97 -5.50 13.41
N GLU A 214 12.95 -6.10 12.21
CA GLU A 214 14.11 -6.83 11.68
C GLU A 214 15.29 -5.91 11.37
N SER A 215 15.02 -4.67 10.97
CA SER A 215 16.05 -3.66 10.79
C SER A 215 16.80 -3.35 12.10
N GLY A 216 16.11 -3.46 13.25
CA GLY A 216 16.66 -3.20 14.58
C GLY A 216 17.39 -4.39 15.21
N SER A 217 17.04 -5.64 14.87
CA SER A 217 17.42 -6.83 15.63
C SER A 217 18.61 -7.64 15.09
N ALA A 218 19.19 -7.28 13.96
CA ALA A 218 20.32 -8.01 13.38
C ALA A 218 21.64 -7.66 14.08
N ASP A 219 22.20 -8.64 14.78
CA ASP A 219 23.46 -8.66 15.52
C ASP A 219 23.43 -8.00 16.90
N HIS A 220 23.49 -8.85 17.92
CA HIS A 220 23.38 -8.55 19.35
C HIS A 220 24.35 -7.50 19.93
N HIS A 221 25.23 -6.84 19.15
CA HIS A 221 26.22 -5.90 19.69
C HIS A 221 26.56 -4.66 18.84
N THR A 222 25.99 -4.48 17.62
CA THR A 222 26.30 -3.26 16.84
C THR A 222 25.03 -2.64 16.25
N PHE A 223 24.65 -1.48 16.79
CA PHE A 223 23.61 -0.63 16.21
C PHE A 223 23.99 -0.26 14.76
N ASN A 224 23.25 -0.78 13.79
CA ASN A 224 23.54 -0.54 12.36
C ASN A 224 23.08 0.86 11.95
N LYS A 225 23.97 1.85 12.10
CA LYS A 225 23.69 3.27 11.79
C LYS A 225 23.16 3.47 10.37
N LYS A 226 23.58 2.66 9.40
CA LYS A 226 23.12 2.77 8.00
C LYS A 226 21.65 2.37 7.85
N LYS A 227 21.21 1.31 8.53
CA LYS A 227 19.81 0.89 8.51
C LYS A 227 18.92 1.91 9.21
N MET A 228 19.34 2.43 10.37
CA MET A 228 18.61 3.48 11.08
C MET A 228 18.49 4.74 10.22
N LEU A 229 19.56 5.13 9.52
CA LEU A 229 19.52 6.25 8.58
C LEU A 229 18.53 5.99 7.44
N ALA A 230 18.50 4.78 6.88
CA ALA A 230 17.54 4.40 5.83
C ALA A 230 16.09 4.50 6.33
N VAL A 231 15.80 4.02 7.55
CA VAL A 231 14.48 4.14 8.20
C VAL A 231 14.10 5.61 8.37
N LEU A 232 14.98 6.42 8.96
CA LEU A 232 14.72 7.85 9.15
C LEU A 232 14.49 8.58 7.82
N LEU A 233 15.27 8.27 6.80
CA LEU A 233 15.08 8.85 5.47
C LEU A 233 13.73 8.44 4.86
N GLY A 234 13.30 7.19 5.01
CA GLY A 234 11.98 6.73 4.55
C GLY A 234 10.83 7.52 5.20
N ILE A 235 10.88 7.68 6.52
CA ILE A 235 9.89 8.48 7.26
C ILE A 235 9.93 9.94 6.82
N LEU A 236 11.11 10.55 6.75
CA LEU A 236 11.27 11.97 6.39
C LEU A 236 10.76 12.28 4.98
N VAL A 237 11.04 11.40 4.02
CA VAL A 237 10.54 11.56 2.63
C VAL A 237 9.01 11.48 2.59
N SER A 238 8.40 10.54 3.32
CA SER A 238 6.94 10.46 3.43
C SER A 238 6.33 11.69 4.11
N MET A 239 6.95 12.16 5.21
CA MET A 239 6.50 13.38 5.91
C MET A 239 6.67 14.63 5.05
N ALA A 240 7.74 14.74 4.26
CA ALA A 240 7.93 15.87 3.35
C ALA A 240 6.78 15.94 2.33
N ASN A 241 6.43 14.80 1.71
CA ASN A 241 5.28 14.75 0.79
C ASN A 241 3.98 15.21 1.48
N PHE A 242 3.72 14.74 2.70
CA PHE A 242 2.55 15.16 3.49
C PHE A 242 2.50 16.68 3.73
N LEU A 243 3.63 17.31 4.06
CA LEU A 243 3.71 18.73 4.32
C LEU A 243 3.55 19.58 3.05
N PHE A 244 4.02 19.09 1.90
CA PHE A 244 3.90 19.82 0.64
C PHE A 244 2.49 19.73 0.03
N GLU A 245 1.79 18.59 0.16
CA GLU A 245 0.40 18.46 -0.30
C GLU A 245 -0.59 19.28 0.54
N GLY A 246 -0.35 19.46 1.83
CA GLY A 246 -1.20 20.25 2.73
C GLY A 246 -1.27 21.73 2.39
N HIS A 247 -0.40 22.27 1.52
CA HIS A 247 -0.38 23.68 1.13
C HIS A 247 -1.23 24.00 -0.11
N ASP A 248 -1.61 23.03 -0.93
CA ASP A 248 -2.37 23.28 -2.17
C ASP A 248 -3.91 23.37 -1.96
N HIS A 249 -4.44 23.07 -0.77
CA HIS A 249 -5.88 23.12 -0.50
C HIS A 249 -6.41 24.44 0.09
N SER A 250 -5.60 25.50 0.22
CA SER A 250 -5.99 26.75 0.88
C SER A 250 -6.45 27.90 -0.02
N HIS A 251 -6.69 27.69 -1.31
CA HIS A 251 -7.20 28.72 -2.22
C HIS A 251 -8.53 28.35 -2.90
N HIS A 252 -9.55 27.99 -2.13
CA HIS A 252 -10.92 28.23 -2.59
C HIS A 252 -11.35 29.62 -2.10
N ASN A 253 -11.13 30.59 -3.00
CA ASN A 253 -11.66 31.94 -2.95
C ASN A 253 -13.18 31.89 -2.81
N HIS A 254 -13.69 32.27 -1.65
CA HIS A 254 -15.07 32.73 -1.53
C HIS A 254 -15.18 34.07 -2.25
N GLY A 255 -15.62 34.04 -3.49
CA GLY A 255 -16.10 35.24 -4.18
C GLY A 255 -17.26 35.87 -3.41
N PRO A 256 -17.38 37.19 -3.38
CA PRO A 256 -18.45 37.85 -2.66
C PRO A 256 -19.80 37.50 -3.31
N SER A 257 -20.70 36.96 -2.50
CA SER A 257 -22.11 36.79 -2.86
C SER A 257 -22.72 38.17 -3.06
N GLU A 258 -23.09 38.49 -4.28
CA GLU A 258 -24.01 39.59 -4.60
C GLU A 258 -25.31 39.38 -3.84
N GLN A 259 -25.56 40.28 -2.88
CA GLN A 259 -26.87 40.44 -2.24
C GLN A 259 -27.77 41.14 -3.24
N THR A 260 -28.65 40.43 -3.89
CA THR A 260 -29.83 41.00 -4.53
C THR A 260 -30.79 41.42 -3.44
N GLU A 261 -30.90 42.73 -3.25
CA GLU A 261 -32.00 43.40 -2.50
C GLU A 261 -33.32 43.09 -3.20
N GLU A 262 -34.12 42.20 -2.65
CA GLU A 262 -35.55 42.15 -2.94
C GLU A 262 -36.26 43.14 -2.00
N THR A 263 -36.71 44.25 -2.57
CA THR A 263 -37.64 45.22 -1.96
C THR A 263 -39.00 44.53 -1.74
N HIS A 264 -39.31 44.15 -0.50
CA HIS A 264 -40.66 43.81 -0.11
C HIS A 264 -41.48 45.06 0.16
N ASN A 265 -42.44 45.29 -0.74
CA ASN A 265 -43.50 46.25 -0.62
C ASN A 265 -44.48 45.79 0.48
N HIS A 266 -44.65 46.59 1.54
CA HIS A 266 -45.67 46.40 2.56
C HIS A 266 -46.97 47.07 2.08
N ASP A 267 -47.96 46.28 1.69
CA ASP A 267 -49.36 46.69 1.61
C ASP A 267 -50.04 46.50 2.96
N HIS A 268 -50.47 47.63 3.54
CA HIS A 268 -51.34 47.70 4.68
C HIS A 268 -52.76 47.26 4.27
N HIS A 269 -53.29 46.26 4.92
CA HIS A 269 -54.74 46.06 5.00
C HIS A 269 -55.17 46.12 6.45
N ASP A 270 -55.88 47.23 6.77
CA ASP A 270 -56.79 47.38 7.87
C ASP A 270 -57.98 46.42 7.68
N HIS A 271 -58.36 45.70 8.69
CA HIS A 271 -59.76 45.25 8.89
C HIS A 271 -60.05 45.00 10.36
N ASP A 272 -60.81 45.94 10.87
CA ASP A 272 -62.05 45.95 11.69
C ASP A 272 -62.31 44.82 12.66
N HIS A 273 -62.64 45.36 13.83
CA HIS A 273 -63.35 44.77 14.97
C HIS A 273 -64.63 44.02 14.60
N HIS A 274 -64.88 42.89 15.20
CA HIS A 274 -66.19 42.48 15.64
C HIS A 274 -66.10 41.69 16.94
N ASP A 275 -66.64 42.33 18.01
CA ASP A 275 -67.15 41.72 19.23
C ASP A 275 -68.23 40.71 18.89
N HIS A 276 -68.28 39.58 19.54
CA HIS A 276 -69.57 38.94 20.03
C HIS A 276 -69.26 37.98 21.17
N GLU A 277 -69.92 38.36 22.28
CA GLU A 277 -70.25 37.53 23.42
C GLU A 277 -70.95 36.21 23.01
N HIS A 278 -70.62 35.10 23.68
CA HIS A 278 -71.46 34.27 24.50
C HIS A 278 -70.63 33.09 25.04
#